data_42998a978ca6b79f14d56b4622905bb7
#
_entry.id   42998a978ca6b79f14d56b4622905bb7
#
_cell.length_a   1.000
_cell.length_b   1.000
_cell.length_c   1.000
_cell.angle_alpha   90.00
_cell.angle_beta   90.00
_cell.angle_gamma   90.00
#
_symmetry.space_group_name_H-M   'P 1'
#
loop_
_entity.id
_entity.type
_entity.pdbx_description
1 polymer ?
#
loop_
_entity_poly.entity_id
_entity_poly.type
_entity_poly.pdbx_seq_one_letter_code
_entity_poly.pdbx_strand_id
1 'polypeptide(L)'
;MKHFALVIILAMSSLPLKAEEIITPAKPFTGWSWYNEPKKGPELKPAPAPKAQAVPDFSKLSAQEQAKVLRGFTMEALNRAILYPTRENTATFLRWQRFWTDRSSMFSQSFAAAQLSHPELDYNLEYPHYNSMAPFVQSRDQQKRQDAVVQLAQKYGLFYFYRGSDPIDVQMAGVVADFARTNGISLIPVSVDGQVAASLLQSRPDTGQARTMNITHFPALMLVEPKSRIFRALSYGFMTQDDLSKRFLNVATGFKPNS
;
A
#
# COMPACT_ATOMS: atom_id res chain seq x y z
N MET A 1 -4.41 -52.71 -12.95
CA MET A 1 -3.14 -53.44 -13.20
C MET A 1 -2.09 -52.47 -13.69
N LYS A 2 -0.93 -52.52 -13.01
CA LYS A 2 0.39 -51.94 -13.33
C LYS A 2 0.56 -50.44 -13.01
N HIS A 3 1.02 -50.23 -11.76
CA HIS A 3 1.73 -49.07 -11.26
C HIS A 3 3.10 -48.97 -11.96
N PHE A 4 3.46 -47.79 -12.46
CA PHE A 4 4.84 -47.45 -12.80
C PHE A 4 5.33 -46.43 -11.77
N ALA A 5 6.12 -46.93 -10.82
CA ALA A 5 6.88 -46.08 -9.91
C ALA A 5 8.18 -45.70 -10.63
N LEU A 6 8.37 -44.37 -10.85
CA LEU A 6 9.61 -43.82 -11.37
C LEU A 6 10.55 -43.56 -10.18
N VAL A 7 11.55 -44.46 -10.01
CA VAL A 7 12.64 -44.28 -9.05
C VAL A 7 13.72 -43.43 -9.72
N ILE A 8 13.90 -42.20 -9.25
CA ILE A 8 15.04 -41.35 -9.63
C ILE A 8 16.19 -41.70 -8.69
N ILE A 9 17.17 -42.43 -9.22
CA ILE A 9 18.43 -42.69 -8.54
C ILE A 9 19.33 -41.49 -8.72
N LEU A 10 19.52 -40.73 -7.63
CA LEU A 10 20.47 -39.59 -7.57
C LEU A 10 21.87 -40.22 -7.32
N ALA A 11 22.69 -40.33 -8.36
CA ALA A 11 24.09 -40.75 -8.25
C ALA A 11 24.90 -39.61 -7.61
N MET A 12 25.15 -39.69 -6.30
CA MET A 12 26.17 -38.87 -5.63
C MET A 12 27.55 -39.39 -6.03
N SER A 13 28.24 -38.68 -6.90
CA SER A 13 29.68 -38.83 -7.16
C SER A 13 30.45 -38.31 -5.94
N SER A 14 30.87 -39.20 -5.06
CA SER A 14 31.82 -38.92 -4.00
C SER A 14 33.22 -38.72 -4.59
N LEU A 15 33.63 -37.45 -4.68
CA LEU A 15 35.04 -37.11 -4.88
C LEU A 15 35.78 -37.36 -3.56
N PRO A 16 36.90 -38.13 -3.57
CA PRO A 16 37.71 -38.31 -2.37
C PRO A 16 38.41 -36.98 -2.04
N LEU A 17 38.01 -36.32 -0.95
CA LEU A 17 38.85 -35.31 -0.32
C LEU A 17 40.09 -36.04 0.23
N LYS A 18 41.25 -35.84 -0.42
CA LYS A 18 42.54 -36.15 0.20
C LYS A 18 42.75 -35.11 1.32
N ALA A 19 42.52 -35.52 2.54
CA ALA A 19 43.04 -34.81 3.69
C ALA A 19 44.56 -35.04 3.67
N GLU A 20 45.30 -33.98 3.36
CA GLU A 20 46.75 -33.95 3.52
C GLU A 20 47.00 -33.85 5.04
N GLU A 21 47.41 -35.00 5.61
CA GLU A 21 47.77 -35.13 7.02
C GLU A 21 49.08 -34.33 7.22
N ILE A 22 48.95 -33.12 7.72
CA ILE A 22 50.13 -32.31 8.15
C ILE A 22 50.59 -32.97 9.49
N ILE A 23 51.52 -33.92 9.36
CA ILE A 23 52.23 -34.46 10.54
C ILE A 23 53.12 -33.34 11.08
N THR A 24 52.63 -32.56 12.00
CA THR A 24 53.43 -31.66 12.81
C THR A 24 54.13 -32.50 13.88
N PRO A 25 55.49 -32.51 13.96
CA PRO A 25 56.18 -33.23 14.99
C PRO A 25 55.77 -32.69 16.36
N ALA A 26 55.27 -33.62 17.19
CA ALA A 26 54.88 -33.31 18.55
C ALA A 26 56.07 -32.72 19.31
N LYS A 27 56.05 -31.41 19.58
CA LYS A 27 56.96 -30.82 20.55
C LYS A 27 56.55 -31.27 21.95
N PRO A 28 57.51 -31.58 22.83
CA PRO A 28 57.19 -32.02 24.17
C PRO A 28 56.38 -30.89 24.88
N PHE A 29 55.34 -31.29 25.55
CA PHE A 29 54.48 -30.44 26.37
C PHE A 29 55.31 -29.71 27.43
N THR A 30 55.58 -28.45 27.20
CA THR A 30 56.14 -27.54 28.21
C THR A 30 55.14 -26.45 28.50
N GLY A 31 54.38 -26.58 29.54
CA GLY A 31 53.55 -25.54 30.09
C GLY A 31 52.28 -25.21 29.26
N TRP A 32 51.42 -24.41 29.84
CA TRP A 32 50.13 -24.01 29.32
C TRP A 32 50.24 -23.32 27.96
N SER A 33 49.80 -23.98 26.86
CA SER A 33 50.00 -23.58 25.45
C SER A 33 49.33 -22.25 25.04
N TRP A 34 48.48 -21.71 25.87
CA TRP A 34 47.81 -20.44 25.65
C TRP A 34 48.69 -19.22 25.96
N TYR A 35 49.88 -19.43 26.53
CA TYR A 35 50.85 -18.37 26.83
C TYR A 35 51.97 -18.23 25.78
N ASN A 36 51.97 -19.06 24.75
CA ASN A 36 52.91 -18.92 23.66
C ASN A 36 52.35 -17.90 22.66
N GLU A 37 52.65 -16.64 22.91
CA GLU A 37 52.39 -15.61 21.90
C GLU A 37 53.12 -16.00 20.60
N PRO A 38 52.41 -16.00 19.43
CA PRO A 38 53.10 -16.20 18.17
C PRO A 38 54.16 -15.11 18.01
N LYS A 39 55.39 -15.51 17.65
CA LYS A 39 56.47 -14.57 17.41
C LYS A 39 55.94 -13.46 16.48
N LYS A 40 56.02 -12.20 16.92
CA LYS A 40 55.64 -11.05 16.13
C LYS A 40 56.30 -11.16 14.74
N GLY A 41 55.50 -11.34 13.73
CA GLY A 41 55.98 -11.25 12.35
C GLY A 41 56.61 -9.87 12.07
N PRO A 42 57.37 -9.70 10.99
CA PRO A 42 57.95 -8.43 10.67
C PRO A 42 56.87 -7.34 10.67
N GLU A 43 57.11 -6.30 11.41
CA GLU A 43 56.21 -5.17 11.59
C GLU A 43 55.96 -4.53 10.23
N LEU A 44 54.80 -4.85 9.62
CA LEU A 44 54.40 -4.20 8.38
C LEU A 44 54.24 -2.71 8.69
N LYS A 45 55.06 -1.87 8.06
CA LYS A 45 54.90 -0.41 8.15
C LYS A 45 53.43 -0.10 7.86
N PRO A 46 52.73 0.61 8.78
CA PRO A 46 51.33 0.95 8.55
C PRO A 46 51.22 1.67 7.21
N ALA A 47 50.32 1.21 6.36
CA ALA A 47 49.98 1.91 5.12
C ALA A 47 49.66 3.38 5.46
N PRO A 48 50.09 4.35 4.65
CA PRO A 48 49.81 5.75 4.91
C PRO A 48 48.30 5.89 5.10
N ALA A 49 47.88 6.44 6.25
CA ALA A 49 46.50 6.66 6.55
C ALA A 49 45.85 7.41 5.37
N PRO A 50 44.70 6.95 4.85
CA PRO A 50 44.00 7.67 3.81
C PRO A 50 43.84 9.12 4.27
N LYS A 51 44.24 10.07 3.44
CA LYS A 51 44.09 11.50 3.72
C LYS A 51 42.64 11.69 4.13
N ALA A 52 42.40 12.09 5.39
CA ALA A 52 41.08 12.39 5.91
C ALA A 52 40.48 13.42 4.95
N GLN A 53 39.49 12.98 4.16
CA GLN A 53 38.68 13.93 3.40
C GLN A 53 38.04 14.82 4.46
N ALA A 54 38.21 16.12 4.33
CA ALA A 54 37.64 17.09 5.24
C ALA A 54 36.14 16.81 5.29
N VAL A 55 35.67 16.30 6.43
CA VAL A 55 34.23 16.05 6.64
C VAL A 55 33.58 17.43 6.57
N PRO A 56 32.66 17.67 5.61
CA PRO A 56 32.00 18.96 5.52
C PRO A 56 31.34 19.28 6.86
N ASP A 57 31.48 20.52 7.29
CA ASP A 57 30.86 20.99 8.53
C ASP A 57 29.34 20.79 8.45
N PHE A 58 28.83 19.89 9.30
CA PHE A 58 27.43 19.47 9.30
C PHE A 58 26.47 20.67 9.40
N SER A 59 26.89 21.74 10.11
CA SER A 59 26.09 22.95 10.30
C SER A 59 25.92 23.77 9.01
N LYS A 60 26.78 23.58 8.02
CA LYS A 60 26.76 24.26 6.71
C LYS A 60 25.97 23.50 5.65
N LEU A 61 25.59 22.28 5.95
CA LEU A 61 24.80 21.46 5.03
C LEU A 61 23.35 21.95 5.01
N SER A 62 22.71 21.82 3.85
CA SER A 62 21.26 22.02 3.76
C SER A 62 20.51 21.02 4.63
N ALA A 63 19.27 21.33 5.03
CA ALA A 63 18.44 20.44 5.83
C ALA A 63 18.27 19.04 5.17
N GLN A 64 18.17 19.00 3.85
CA GLN A 64 18.07 17.75 3.09
C GLN A 64 19.36 16.92 3.22
N GLU A 65 20.52 17.54 3.08
CA GLU A 65 21.82 16.86 3.21
C GLU A 65 22.05 16.39 4.64
N GLN A 66 21.74 17.23 5.64
CA GLN A 66 21.79 16.84 7.05
C GLN A 66 20.92 15.61 7.32
N ALA A 67 19.68 15.61 6.83
CA ALA A 67 18.76 14.48 6.98
C ALA A 67 19.30 13.22 6.29
N LYS A 68 19.92 13.34 5.10
CA LYS A 68 20.55 12.22 4.39
C LYS A 68 21.70 11.62 5.20
N VAL A 69 22.58 12.45 5.76
CA VAL A 69 23.71 12.02 6.60
C VAL A 69 23.20 11.28 7.85
N LEU A 70 22.24 11.87 8.57
CA LEU A 70 21.69 11.27 9.80
C LEU A 70 20.99 9.92 9.52
N ARG A 71 20.23 9.83 8.42
CA ARG A 71 19.62 8.55 7.98
C ARG A 71 20.69 7.53 7.63
N GLY A 72 21.78 7.96 6.97
CA GLY A 72 22.90 7.08 6.66
C GLY A 72 23.52 6.46 7.92
N PHE A 73 23.79 7.24 8.94
CA PHE A 73 24.30 6.73 10.21
C PHE A 73 23.32 5.80 10.92
N THR A 74 22.02 6.13 10.85
CA THR A 74 20.99 5.27 11.44
C THR A 74 20.93 3.91 10.74
N MET A 75 20.97 3.89 9.42
CA MET A 75 20.95 2.65 8.63
C MET A 75 22.23 1.83 8.81
N GLU A 76 23.39 2.48 8.88
CA GLU A 76 24.66 1.80 9.19
C GLU A 76 24.61 1.13 10.57
N ALA A 77 24.10 1.84 11.59
CA ALA A 77 23.95 1.29 12.92
C ALA A 77 22.97 0.10 12.94
N LEU A 78 21.86 0.18 12.21
CA LEU A 78 20.91 -0.92 12.05
C LEU A 78 21.55 -2.13 11.38
N ASN A 79 22.19 -1.94 10.25
CA ASN A 79 22.84 -3.01 9.49
C ASN A 79 23.93 -3.69 10.32
N ARG A 80 24.72 -2.90 11.05
CA ARG A 80 25.75 -3.45 11.95
C ARG A 80 25.14 -4.25 13.10
N ALA A 81 24.01 -3.80 13.67
CA ALA A 81 23.31 -4.54 14.72
C ALA A 81 22.73 -5.87 14.22
N ILE A 82 22.26 -5.91 12.95
CA ILE A 82 21.73 -7.12 12.33
C ILE A 82 22.85 -8.09 11.95
N LEU A 83 23.89 -7.60 11.28
CA LEU A 83 24.98 -8.47 10.78
C LEU A 83 25.92 -8.93 11.91
N TYR A 84 26.12 -8.09 12.92
CA TYR A 84 26.98 -8.37 14.06
C TYR A 84 26.21 -8.09 15.36
N PRO A 85 25.33 -9.01 15.79
CA PRO A 85 24.38 -8.79 16.86
C PRO A 85 25.07 -8.84 18.24
N THR A 86 25.73 -7.73 18.60
CA THR A 86 26.28 -7.52 19.93
C THR A 86 25.43 -6.54 20.72
N ARG A 87 25.59 -6.55 22.06
CA ARG A 87 24.89 -5.61 22.94
C ARG A 87 25.21 -4.16 22.58
N GLU A 88 26.45 -3.87 22.24
CA GLU A 88 26.98 -2.54 21.92
C GLU A 88 26.44 -2.04 20.57
N ASN A 89 26.43 -2.90 19.54
CA ASN A 89 25.89 -2.56 18.23
C ASN A 89 24.37 -2.29 18.32
N THR A 90 23.65 -3.13 19.04
CA THR A 90 22.22 -2.94 19.28
C THR A 90 21.95 -1.65 20.08
N ALA A 91 22.71 -1.38 21.12
CA ALA A 91 22.59 -0.15 21.89
C ALA A 91 22.86 1.10 21.04
N THR A 92 23.81 1.02 20.12
CA THR A 92 24.08 2.14 19.18
C THR A 92 22.90 2.41 18.27
N PHE A 93 22.28 1.38 17.71
CA PHE A 93 21.06 1.54 16.90
C PHE A 93 19.90 2.11 17.75
N LEU A 94 19.68 1.62 18.97
CA LEU A 94 18.65 2.14 19.88
C LEU A 94 18.84 3.61 20.24
N ARG A 95 20.09 4.10 20.36
CA ARG A 95 20.36 5.53 20.54
C ARG A 95 19.88 6.35 19.31
N TRP A 96 20.08 5.85 18.10
CA TRP A 96 19.56 6.49 16.90
C TRP A 96 18.03 6.47 16.83
N GLN A 97 17.38 5.37 17.24
CA GLN A 97 15.91 5.33 17.35
C GLN A 97 15.42 6.38 18.36
N ARG A 98 16.05 6.47 19.52
CA ARG A 98 15.71 7.49 20.53
C ARG A 98 15.87 8.91 19.97
N PHE A 99 16.96 9.18 19.28
CA PHE A 99 17.17 10.48 18.62
C PHE A 99 16.01 10.84 17.69
N TRP A 100 15.55 9.90 16.86
CA TRP A 100 14.42 10.16 15.94
C TRP A 100 13.09 10.32 16.68
N THR A 101 12.87 9.56 17.74
CA THR A 101 11.68 9.71 18.60
C THR A 101 11.64 11.09 19.26
N ASP A 102 12.76 11.56 19.79
CA ASP A 102 12.85 12.89 20.41
C ASP A 102 12.60 14.00 19.36
N ARG A 103 13.18 13.86 18.16
CA ARG A 103 12.92 14.79 17.03
C ARG A 103 11.47 14.78 16.58
N SER A 104 10.84 13.61 16.51
CA SER A 104 9.41 13.48 16.18
C SER A 104 8.53 14.17 17.23
N SER A 105 8.85 14.02 18.50
CA SER A 105 8.14 14.70 19.58
C SER A 105 8.26 16.22 19.48
N MET A 106 9.46 16.74 19.23
CA MET A 106 9.69 18.18 19.01
C MET A 106 8.91 18.69 17.79
N PHE A 107 8.92 17.93 16.70
CA PHE A 107 8.14 18.28 15.51
C PHE A 107 6.64 18.35 15.82
N SER A 108 6.09 17.37 16.56
CA SER A 108 4.67 17.37 16.94
C SER A 108 4.30 18.60 17.77
N GLN A 109 5.16 19.04 18.67
CA GLN A 109 4.94 20.29 19.43
C GLN A 109 5.00 21.51 18.53
N SER A 110 5.99 21.57 17.63
CA SER A 110 6.09 22.67 16.64
C SER A 110 4.90 22.70 15.70
N PHE A 111 4.41 21.53 15.29
CA PHE A 111 3.23 21.39 14.43
C PHE A 111 1.99 21.96 15.13
N ALA A 112 1.74 21.58 16.39
CA ALA A 112 0.63 22.11 17.16
C ALA A 112 0.74 23.64 17.36
N ALA A 113 1.93 24.14 17.67
CA ALA A 113 2.16 25.58 17.79
C ALA A 113 1.95 26.34 16.47
N ALA A 114 2.38 25.73 15.36
CA ALA A 114 2.15 26.32 14.03
C ALA A 114 0.66 26.41 13.68
N GLN A 115 -0.13 25.37 13.97
CA GLN A 115 -1.59 25.40 13.75
C GLN A 115 -2.28 26.47 14.61
N LEU A 116 -1.80 26.72 15.85
CA LEU A 116 -2.34 27.80 16.68
C LEU A 116 -2.01 29.19 16.14
N SER A 117 -0.84 29.34 15.52
CA SER A 117 -0.39 30.61 14.92
C SER A 117 -0.96 30.82 13.50
N HIS A 118 -1.28 29.74 12.82
CA HIS A 118 -1.75 29.68 11.43
C HIS A 118 -2.98 28.77 11.34
N PRO A 119 -4.14 29.23 11.87
CA PRO A 119 -5.36 28.40 11.90
C PRO A 119 -5.85 27.98 10.51
N GLU A 120 -5.50 28.73 9.47
CA GLU A 120 -5.79 28.37 8.08
C GLU A 120 -5.10 27.08 7.61
N LEU A 121 -4.10 26.59 8.35
CA LEU A 121 -3.41 25.32 8.07
C LEU A 121 -3.97 24.15 8.88
N ASP A 122 -4.95 24.39 9.74
CA ASP A 122 -5.58 23.33 10.51
C ASP A 122 -6.79 22.76 9.77
N TYR A 123 -6.53 21.62 9.06
CA TYR A 123 -7.57 20.90 8.35
C TYR A 123 -8.78 20.51 9.22
N ASN A 124 -8.56 20.28 10.54
CA ASN A 124 -9.64 19.87 11.43
C ASN A 124 -10.63 21.00 11.77
N LEU A 125 -10.27 22.26 11.55
CA LEU A 125 -11.23 23.37 11.69
C LEU A 125 -12.27 23.34 10.57
N GLU A 126 -11.87 22.95 9.39
CA GLU A 126 -12.74 22.85 8.23
C GLU A 126 -13.43 21.47 8.13
N TYR A 127 -12.69 20.41 8.48
CA TYR A 127 -13.15 19.04 8.39
C TYR A 127 -12.91 18.25 9.69
N PRO A 128 -13.69 18.48 10.76
CA PRO A 128 -13.48 17.87 12.07
C PRO A 128 -13.96 16.41 12.12
N HIS A 129 -13.13 15.47 11.63
CA HIS A 129 -13.45 14.04 11.62
C HIS A 129 -13.12 13.27 12.91
N TYR A 130 -12.36 13.89 13.83
CA TYR A 130 -11.80 13.20 15.01
C TYR A 130 -12.26 13.76 16.36
N ASN A 131 -13.21 14.68 16.37
CA ASN A 131 -13.74 15.30 17.60
C ASN A 131 -15.25 15.07 17.73
N SER A 132 -15.87 15.70 18.73
CA SER A 132 -17.31 15.62 18.98
C SER A 132 -18.17 16.13 17.82
N MET A 133 -17.60 16.88 16.88
CA MET A 133 -18.27 17.35 15.66
C MET A 133 -18.29 16.30 14.53
N ALA A 134 -17.50 15.24 14.63
CA ALA A 134 -17.45 14.21 13.59
C ALA A 134 -18.82 13.63 13.20
N PRO A 135 -19.75 13.32 14.11
CA PRO A 135 -21.10 12.86 13.74
C PRO A 135 -21.87 13.88 12.89
N PHE A 136 -21.74 15.18 13.18
CA PHE A 136 -22.40 16.23 12.41
C PHE A 136 -21.82 16.36 11.00
N VAL A 137 -20.49 16.28 10.86
CA VAL A 137 -19.83 16.27 9.55
C VAL A 137 -20.25 15.04 8.75
N GLN A 138 -20.24 13.85 9.36
CA GLN A 138 -20.67 12.62 8.72
C GLN A 138 -22.14 12.68 8.28
N SER A 139 -23.05 13.19 9.13
CA SER A 139 -24.45 13.41 8.76
C SER A 139 -24.60 14.36 7.59
N ARG A 140 -23.89 15.49 7.60
CA ARG A 140 -23.89 16.47 6.51
C ARG A 140 -23.39 15.85 5.21
N ASP A 141 -22.30 15.10 5.26
CA ASP A 141 -21.73 14.45 4.09
C ASP A 141 -22.64 13.32 3.57
N GLN A 142 -23.32 12.61 4.45
CA GLN A 142 -24.35 11.65 4.07
C GLN A 142 -25.54 12.33 3.40
N GLN A 143 -26.00 13.49 3.92
CA GLN A 143 -27.06 14.26 3.31
C GLN A 143 -26.68 14.76 1.92
N LYS A 144 -25.47 15.32 1.74
CA LYS A 144 -24.96 15.73 0.42
C LYS A 144 -24.98 14.58 -0.59
N ARG A 145 -24.56 13.38 -0.16
CA ARG A 145 -24.60 12.17 -1.02
C ARG A 145 -26.02 11.81 -1.40
N GLN A 146 -26.94 11.83 -0.45
CA GLN A 146 -28.36 11.56 -0.70
C GLN A 146 -29.00 12.59 -1.64
N ASP A 147 -28.72 13.86 -1.43
CA ASP A 147 -29.22 14.94 -2.29
C ASP A 147 -28.71 14.77 -3.73
N ALA A 148 -27.43 14.41 -3.88
CA ALA A 148 -26.84 14.14 -5.20
C ALA A 148 -27.51 12.94 -5.90
N VAL A 149 -27.83 11.87 -5.16
CA VAL A 149 -28.55 10.71 -5.68
C VAL A 149 -29.94 11.13 -6.15
N VAL A 150 -30.69 11.86 -5.34
CA VAL A 150 -32.04 12.35 -5.67
C VAL A 150 -32.01 13.26 -6.90
N GLN A 151 -31.07 14.20 -6.94
CA GLN A 151 -30.90 15.12 -8.07
C GLN A 151 -30.64 14.38 -9.38
N LEU A 152 -29.72 13.43 -9.36
CA LEU A 152 -29.37 12.67 -10.57
C LEU A 152 -30.48 11.68 -10.98
N ALA A 153 -31.18 11.10 -9.99
CA ALA A 153 -32.30 10.17 -10.25
C ALA A 153 -33.46 10.84 -11.01
N GLN A 154 -33.68 12.15 -10.82
CA GLN A 154 -34.70 12.89 -11.58
C GLN A 154 -34.40 13.01 -13.07
N LYS A 155 -33.11 12.96 -13.42
CA LYS A 155 -32.64 13.19 -14.78
C LYS A 155 -32.19 11.93 -15.50
N TYR A 156 -31.60 11.00 -14.76
CA TYR A 156 -30.95 9.81 -15.31
C TYR A 156 -31.60 8.53 -14.79
N GLY A 157 -31.60 7.50 -15.66
CA GLY A 157 -31.80 6.11 -15.27
C GLY A 157 -30.42 5.40 -15.20
N LEU A 158 -30.42 4.23 -14.59
CA LEU A 158 -29.25 3.35 -14.52
C LEU A 158 -29.33 2.26 -15.56
N PHE A 159 -28.26 2.07 -16.32
CA PHE A 159 -28.02 0.86 -17.10
C PHE A 159 -26.90 0.07 -16.43
N TYR A 160 -27.18 -1.16 -16.09
CA TYR A 160 -26.23 -2.06 -15.47
C TYR A 160 -25.85 -3.18 -16.43
N PHE A 161 -24.63 -3.14 -16.96
CA PHE A 161 -24.08 -4.14 -17.87
C PHE A 161 -23.26 -5.14 -17.07
N TYR A 162 -23.59 -6.43 -17.22
CA TYR A 162 -22.96 -7.47 -16.42
C TYR A 162 -22.94 -8.82 -17.16
N ARG A 163 -22.05 -9.70 -16.70
CA ARG A 163 -21.98 -11.11 -17.10
C ARG A 163 -22.67 -11.95 -16.04
N GLY A 164 -23.73 -12.64 -16.42
CA GLY A 164 -24.45 -13.51 -15.47
C GLY A 164 -23.66 -14.76 -15.06
N SER A 165 -22.61 -15.11 -15.82
CA SER A 165 -21.67 -16.18 -15.47
C SER A 165 -20.58 -15.78 -14.49
N ASP A 166 -20.35 -14.49 -14.28
CA ASP A 166 -19.28 -13.98 -13.39
C ASP A 166 -19.83 -13.73 -11.98
N PRO A 167 -19.27 -14.38 -10.94
CA PRO A 167 -19.74 -14.22 -9.56
C PRO A 167 -19.66 -12.80 -9.02
N ILE A 168 -18.66 -12.01 -9.43
CA ILE A 168 -18.47 -10.62 -8.97
C ILE A 168 -19.58 -9.73 -9.58
N ASP A 169 -19.86 -9.91 -10.85
CA ASP A 169 -20.91 -9.18 -11.56
C ASP A 169 -22.29 -9.50 -10.94
N VAL A 170 -22.54 -10.78 -10.64
CA VAL A 170 -23.78 -11.23 -9.97
C VAL A 170 -23.92 -10.68 -8.56
N GLN A 171 -22.83 -10.63 -7.80
CA GLN A 171 -22.84 -10.02 -6.47
C GLN A 171 -23.16 -8.51 -6.56
N MET A 172 -22.55 -7.80 -7.49
CA MET A 172 -22.85 -6.38 -7.74
C MET A 172 -24.29 -6.16 -8.21
N ALA A 173 -24.88 -7.10 -8.96
CA ALA A 173 -26.27 -7.04 -9.40
C ALA A 173 -27.24 -6.86 -8.21
N GLY A 174 -27.03 -7.58 -7.11
CA GLY A 174 -27.82 -7.42 -5.88
C GLY A 174 -27.67 -6.02 -5.27
N VAL A 175 -26.43 -5.52 -5.18
CA VAL A 175 -26.15 -4.17 -4.66
C VAL A 175 -26.86 -3.09 -5.49
N VAL A 176 -26.77 -3.18 -6.81
CA VAL A 176 -27.39 -2.20 -7.73
C VAL A 176 -28.92 -2.27 -7.68
N ALA A 177 -29.49 -3.48 -7.62
CA ALA A 177 -30.94 -3.67 -7.49
C ALA A 177 -31.49 -3.01 -6.22
N ASP A 178 -30.84 -3.25 -5.09
CA ASP A 178 -31.22 -2.68 -3.80
C ASP A 178 -31.02 -1.16 -3.78
N PHE A 179 -29.90 -0.67 -4.31
CA PHE A 179 -29.64 0.75 -4.41
C PHE A 179 -30.67 1.48 -5.25
N ALA A 180 -31.00 0.94 -6.42
CA ALA A 180 -31.97 1.53 -7.32
C ALA A 180 -33.37 1.55 -6.68
N ARG A 181 -33.78 0.46 -6.03
CA ARG A 181 -35.06 0.35 -5.32
C ARG A 181 -35.16 1.35 -4.18
N THR A 182 -34.13 1.42 -3.32
CA THR A 182 -34.10 2.30 -2.13
C THR A 182 -34.14 3.78 -2.54
N ASN A 183 -33.52 4.16 -3.64
CA ASN A 183 -33.42 5.55 -4.09
C ASN A 183 -34.45 5.90 -5.19
N GLY A 184 -35.34 5.00 -5.56
CA GLY A 184 -36.37 5.24 -6.59
C GLY A 184 -35.81 5.51 -7.97
N ILE A 185 -34.65 4.93 -8.31
CA ILE A 185 -33.96 5.13 -9.60
C ILE A 185 -34.41 4.02 -10.56
N SER A 186 -34.79 4.40 -11.79
CA SER A 186 -35.06 3.43 -12.85
C SER A 186 -33.80 2.65 -13.19
N LEU A 187 -33.87 1.31 -13.16
CA LEU A 187 -32.79 0.40 -13.48
C LEU A 187 -33.13 -0.46 -14.70
N ILE A 188 -32.26 -0.47 -15.67
CA ILE A 188 -32.31 -1.38 -16.82
C ILE A 188 -31.06 -2.26 -16.77
N PRO A 189 -31.18 -3.50 -16.27
CA PRO A 189 -30.10 -4.45 -16.29
C PRO A 189 -29.94 -5.07 -17.69
N VAL A 190 -28.68 -5.20 -18.15
CA VAL A 190 -28.30 -5.73 -19.45
C VAL A 190 -27.29 -6.84 -19.27
N SER A 191 -27.66 -8.06 -19.59
CA SER A 191 -26.75 -9.20 -19.59
C SER A 191 -25.99 -9.25 -20.91
N VAL A 192 -24.65 -9.27 -20.82
CA VAL A 192 -23.79 -9.31 -22.02
C VAL A 192 -23.46 -10.73 -22.47
N ASP A 193 -23.66 -11.72 -21.62
CA ASP A 193 -23.45 -13.15 -21.92
C ASP A 193 -24.75 -13.95 -22.02
N GLY A 194 -25.90 -13.30 -21.90
CA GLY A 194 -27.22 -13.92 -21.96
C GLY A 194 -27.66 -14.64 -20.69
N GLN A 195 -26.82 -14.75 -19.70
CA GLN A 195 -27.19 -15.32 -18.40
C GLN A 195 -27.78 -14.24 -17.47
N VAL A 196 -28.81 -14.61 -16.72
CA VAL A 196 -29.57 -13.68 -15.88
C VAL A 196 -29.30 -13.92 -14.41
N ALA A 197 -28.89 -12.86 -13.68
CA ALA A 197 -28.73 -12.90 -12.25
C ALA A 197 -30.07 -13.01 -11.54
N ALA A 198 -30.16 -13.81 -10.46
CA ALA A 198 -31.40 -14.01 -9.69
C ALA A 198 -31.98 -12.72 -9.09
N SER A 199 -31.13 -11.73 -8.79
CA SER A 199 -31.52 -10.41 -8.28
C SER A 199 -32.09 -9.47 -9.35
N LEU A 200 -31.94 -9.80 -10.66
CA LEU A 200 -32.30 -8.95 -11.80
C LEU A 200 -33.01 -9.74 -12.90
N LEU A 201 -34.11 -10.42 -12.55
CA LEU A 201 -34.88 -11.29 -13.46
C LEU A 201 -35.39 -10.57 -14.73
N GLN A 202 -35.55 -9.24 -14.67
CA GLN A 202 -35.97 -8.40 -15.78
C GLN A 202 -34.82 -7.99 -16.71
N SER A 203 -33.65 -8.62 -16.59
CA SER A 203 -32.51 -8.32 -17.44
C SER A 203 -32.81 -8.52 -18.94
N ARG A 204 -32.30 -7.60 -19.74
CA ARG A 204 -32.38 -7.66 -21.19
C ARG A 204 -31.05 -8.17 -21.76
N PRO A 205 -31.07 -8.92 -22.86
CA PRO A 205 -29.82 -9.27 -23.52
C PRO A 205 -29.20 -8.02 -24.16
N ASP A 206 -27.86 -7.95 -24.19
CA ASP A 206 -27.14 -6.91 -24.92
C ASP A 206 -27.31 -7.15 -26.45
N THR A 207 -27.87 -6.17 -27.13
CA THR A 207 -28.00 -6.17 -28.59
C THR A 207 -27.08 -5.15 -29.25
N GLY A 208 -25.96 -4.79 -28.58
CA GLY A 208 -24.96 -3.84 -29.07
C GLY A 208 -24.90 -2.55 -28.26
N GLN A 209 -25.67 -2.43 -27.18
CA GLN A 209 -25.66 -1.25 -26.30
C GLN A 209 -24.30 -1.06 -25.64
N ALA A 210 -23.67 -2.14 -25.14
CA ALA A 210 -22.36 -2.09 -24.56
C ALA A 210 -21.31 -1.53 -25.53
N ARG A 211 -21.36 -1.96 -26.80
CA ARG A 211 -20.48 -1.44 -27.86
C ARG A 211 -20.76 0.03 -28.13
N THR A 212 -22.03 0.42 -28.27
CA THR A 212 -22.42 1.80 -28.53
C THR A 212 -21.98 2.76 -27.44
N MET A 213 -21.97 2.29 -26.19
CA MET A 213 -21.52 3.07 -25.03
C MET A 213 -20.01 2.91 -24.75
N ASN A 214 -19.28 2.22 -25.63
CA ASN A 214 -17.83 1.94 -25.50
C ASN A 214 -17.46 1.27 -24.15
N ILE A 215 -18.29 0.32 -23.71
CA ILE A 215 -18.07 -0.42 -22.46
C ILE A 215 -17.18 -1.62 -22.77
N THR A 216 -16.00 -1.64 -22.16
CA THR A 216 -14.98 -2.69 -22.34
C THR A 216 -14.69 -3.49 -21.07
N HIS A 217 -15.16 -3.01 -19.92
CA HIS A 217 -14.94 -3.63 -18.61
C HIS A 217 -16.27 -3.85 -17.90
N PHE A 218 -16.42 -5.01 -17.26
CA PHE A 218 -17.62 -5.41 -16.54
C PHE A 218 -17.31 -5.78 -15.08
N PRO A 219 -18.28 -5.62 -14.19
CA PRO A 219 -19.59 -4.99 -14.40
C PRO A 219 -19.44 -3.49 -14.64
N ALA A 220 -20.37 -2.90 -15.38
CA ALA A 220 -20.38 -1.47 -15.67
C ALA A 220 -21.75 -0.86 -15.32
N LEU A 221 -21.73 0.26 -14.63
CA LEU A 221 -22.91 1.03 -14.29
C LEU A 221 -22.86 2.38 -15.00
N MET A 222 -23.90 2.68 -15.79
CA MET A 222 -24.00 3.88 -16.58
C MET A 222 -25.21 4.70 -16.17
N LEU A 223 -25.04 6.01 -16.07
CA LEU A 223 -26.15 6.98 -16.04
C LEU A 223 -26.57 7.31 -17.45
N VAL A 224 -27.85 7.17 -17.75
CA VAL A 224 -28.40 7.45 -19.07
C VAL A 224 -29.56 8.43 -18.94
N GLU A 225 -29.49 9.55 -19.64
CA GLU A 225 -30.59 10.52 -19.78
C GLU A 225 -31.51 10.10 -20.92
N PRO A 226 -32.77 9.69 -20.67
CA PRO A 226 -33.65 9.16 -21.69
C PRO A 226 -33.98 10.17 -22.79
N LYS A 227 -34.10 11.46 -22.43
CA LYS A 227 -34.52 12.52 -23.34
C LYS A 227 -33.44 12.87 -24.36
N SER A 228 -32.22 13.04 -23.94
CA SER A 228 -31.09 13.46 -24.78
C SER A 228 -30.27 12.29 -25.31
N ARG A 229 -30.49 11.09 -24.78
CA ARG A 229 -29.68 9.87 -25.01
C ARG A 229 -28.21 10.04 -24.63
N ILE A 230 -27.92 11.02 -23.77
CA ILE A 230 -26.58 11.20 -23.19
C ILE A 230 -26.35 10.13 -22.14
N PHE A 231 -25.19 9.52 -22.20
CA PHE A 231 -24.77 8.55 -21.18
C PHE A 231 -23.43 8.95 -20.57
N ARG A 232 -23.24 8.56 -19.32
CA ARG A 232 -22.00 8.77 -18.54
C ARG A 232 -21.69 7.53 -17.74
N ALA A 233 -20.42 7.15 -17.70
CA ALA A 233 -20.01 6.09 -16.80
C ALA A 233 -20.16 6.57 -15.35
N LEU A 234 -20.77 5.73 -14.52
CA LEU A 234 -20.85 5.94 -13.06
C LEU A 234 -19.80 5.08 -12.36
N SER A 235 -19.69 3.79 -12.74
CA SER A 235 -18.68 2.90 -12.17
C SER A 235 -18.33 1.74 -13.09
N TYR A 236 -17.16 1.18 -12.86
CA TYR A 236 -16.72 -0.11 -13.36
C TYR A 236 -16.28 -0.99 -12.17
N GLY A 237 -16.51 -2.30 -12.28
CA GLY A 237 -16.19 -3.24 -11.23
C GLY A 237 -17.17 -3.20 -10.04
N PHE A 238 -16.87 -3.99 -9.03
CA PHE A 238 -17.69 -4.09 -7.81
C PHE A 238 -17.65 -2.82 -6.97
N MET A 239 -18.81 -2.40 -6.45
CA MET A 239 -18.96 -1.29 -5.52
C MET A 239 -19.97 -1.62 -4.42
N THR A 240 -19.76 -1.06 -3.23
CA THR A 240 -20.74 -1.06 -2.15
C THR A 240 -21.80 0.03 -2.36
N GLN A 241 -22.91 -0.01 -1.63
CA GLN A 241 -23.93 1.05 -1.70
C GLN A 241 -23.38 2.42 -1.27
N ASP A 242 -22.50 2.45 -0.26
CA ASP A 242 -21.86 3.69 0.19
C ASP A 242 -20.93 4.27 -0.90
N ASP A 243 -20.16 3.42 -1.57
CA ASP A 243 -19.30 3.86 -2.67
C ASP A 243 -20.11 4.35 -3.88
N LEU A 244 -21.25 3.72 -4.17
CA LEU A 244 -22.18 4.21 -5.18
C LEU A 244 -22.70 5.62 -4.82
N SER A 245 -23.13 5.84 -3.59
CA SER A 245 -23.59 7.15 -3.12
C SER A 245 -22.50 8.22 -3.25
N LYS A 246 -21.25 7.90 -2.89
CA LYS A 246 -20.10 8.78 -3.10
C LYS A 246 -19.87 9.05 -4.59
N ARG A 247 -20.02 8.04 -5.45
CA ARG A 247 -19.84 8.20 -6.88
C ARG A 247 -20.90 9.12 -7.49
N PHE A 248 -22.14 9.02 -7.01
CA PHE A 248 -23.21 9.96 -7.40
C PHE A 248 -22.84 11.40 -7.04
N LEU A 249 -22.34 11.65 -5.83
CA LEU A 249 -21.89 12.98 -5.43
C LEU A 249 -20.76 13.48 -6.33
N ASN A 250 -19.76 12.64 -6.61
CA ASN A 250 -18.65 13.00 -7.49
C ASN A 250 -19.12 13.41 -8.89
N VAL A 251 -20.08 12.67 -9.44
CA VAL A 251 -20.66 13.00 -10.77
C VAL A 251 -21.48 14.29 -10.71
N ALA A 252 -22.27 14.48 -9.65
CA ALA A 252 -23.08 15.69 -9.47
C ALA A 252 -22.22 16.95 -9.33
N THR A 253 -21.09 16.85 -8.65
CA THR A 253 -20.18 17.99 -8.39
C THR A 253 -19.10 18.14 -9.47
N GLY A 254 -19.04 17.25 -10.46
CA GLY A 254 -18.00 17.27 -11.50
C GLY A 254 -16.61 16.95 -10.93
N PHE A 255 -16.53 16.05 -9.92
CA PHE A 255 -15.30 15.63 -9.25
C PHE A 255 -14.51 16.76 -8.59
N LYS A 256 -15.19 17.80 -8.10
CA LYS A 256 -14.54 18.84 -7.32
C LYS A 256 -14.07 18.29 -5.96
N PRO A 257 -12.85 18.57 -5.54
CA PRO A 257 -12.39 18.17 -4.20
C PRO A 257 -13.22 18.88 -3.13
N ASN A 258 -13.50 18.20 -2.03
CA ASN A 258 -14.17 18.74 -0.84
C ASN A 258 -15.57 19.35 -1.07
N SER A 259 -16.30 18.84 -2.05
CA SER A 259 -17.66 19.27 -2.38
C SER A 259 -18.77 18.55 -1.59
#